data_8c811050b16da60d64380d500392805d
#
_entry.id   8c811050b16da60d64380d500392805d
#
_cell.length_a   1.000
_cell.length_b   1.000
_cell.length_c   1.000
_cell.angle_alpha   90.00
_cell.angle_beta   90.00
_cell.angle_gamma   90.00
#
_symmetry.space_group_name_H-M   'P 1'
#
loop_
_entity.id
_entity.type
_entity.pdbx_description
1 polymer ?
#
loop_
_entity_poly.entity_id
_entity_poly.type
_entity_poly.pdbx_seq_one_letter_code
_entity_poly.pdbx_strand_id
1 'polypeptide(L)'
;MAKQTRAQQRAAQIKKAEEKRLQQARQRRSRMIVGGVGAVVLFALLVAVYLPGTTNEATADDTTAESWDLPALDGDGRVAIGDFRGKPTVVAFYASWCEVCEQEMPGLLALSEQIRDEVNFVAVNAQDNGQGLADAEKWGIAGKWPIAVDVGGTNGSGLSMGTFGMRGMPLNLIYDATGTLVYTHPGGLGTQDALTLLDQLTEFEA
;
A
#
# COMPACT_ATOMS: atom_id res chain seq x y z
N MET A 1 -84.21 11.08 -24.55
CA MET A 1 -83.06 10.23 -24.18
C MET A 1 -82.41 9.75 -25.47
N ALA A 2 -81.22 10.28 -25.79
CA ALA A 2 -80.53 9.94 -27.04
C ALA A 2 -80.01 8.49 -26.99
N LYS A 3 -80.46 7.66 -27.94
CA LYS A 3 -79.95 6.27 -28.13
C LYS A 3 -78.53 6.38 -28.63
N GLN A 4 -77.55 6.04 -27.82
CA GLN A 4 -76.15 5.88 -28.25
C GLN A 4 -76.12 4.88 -29.42
N THR A 5 -75.51 5.28 -30.55
CA THR A 5 -75.35 4.43 -31.71
C THR A 5 -74.40 3.27 -31.41
N ARG A 6 -74.64 2.08 -32.03
CA ARG A 6 -73.77 0.89 -31.84
C ARG A 6 -72.30 1.19 -32.10
N ALA A 7 -71.98 2.17 -32.92
CA ALA A 7 -70.62 2.64 -33.18
C ALA A 7 -69.98 3.34 -31.97
N GLN A 8 -70.71 4.19 -31.24
CA GLN A 8 -70.25 4.84 -30.03
C GLN A 8 -70.00 3.85 -28.89
N GLN A 9 -70.85 2.81 -28.76
CA GLN A 9 -70.64 1.74 -27.79
C GLN A 9 -69.38 0.91 -28.09
N ARG A 10 -69.10 0.58 -29.34
CA ARG A 10 -67.88 -0.12 -29.76
C ARG A 10 -66.64 0.72 -29.51
N ALA A 11 -66.65 2.01 -29.81
CA ALA A 11 -65.55 2.92 -29.57
C ALA A 11 -65.24 3.04 -28.07
N ALA A 12 -66.27 3.09 -27.19
CA ALA A 12 -66.06 3.11 -25.74
C ALA A 12 -65.51 1.79 -25.21
N GLN A 13 -65.90 0.62 -25.78
CA GLN A 13 -65.33 -0.68 -25.40
C GLN A 13 -63.85 -0.81 -25.78
N ILE A 14 -63.47 -0.33 -26.96
CA ILE A 14 -62.08 -0.34 -27.45
C ILE A 14 -61.22 0.52 -26.53
N LYS A 15 -61.61 1.75 -26.18
CA LYS A 15 -60.88 2.61 -25.26
C LYS A 15 -60.69 1.96 -23.88
N LYS A 16 -61.72 1.38 -23.30
CA LYS A 16 -61.63 0.66 -22.04
C LYS A 16 -60.68 -0.56 -22.11
N ALA A 17 -60.64 -1.24 -23.23
CA ALA A 17 -59.75 -2.37 -23.43
C ALA A 17 -58.27 -1.91 -23.55
N GLU A 18 -58.03 -0.81 -24.22
CA GLU A 18 -56.66 -0.19 -24.29
C GLU A 18 -56.18 0.30 -22.95
N GLU A 19 -57.04 1.01 -22.18
CA GLU A 19 -56.68 1.48 -20.85
C GLU A 19 -56.33 0.31 -19.91
N LYS A 20 -57.09 -0.77 -19.94
CA LYS A 20 -56.80 -2.01 -19.18
C LYS A 20 -55.47 -2.63 -19.61
N ARG A 21 -55.16 -2.69 -20.89
CA ARG A 21 -53.89 -3.21 -21.40
C ARG A 21 -52.72 -2.35 -20.92
N LEU A 22 -52.81 -1.02 -20.96
CA LEU A 22 -51.80 -0.09 -20.49
C LEU A 22 -51.58 -0.21 -18.96
N GLN A 23 -52.67 -0.33 -18.19
CA GLN A 23 -52.59 -0.54 -16.74
C GLN A 23 -51.91 -1.86 -16.41
N GLN A 24 -52.28 -2.95 -17.12
CA GLN A 24 -51.64 -4.26 -16.91
C GLN A 24 -50.16 -4.25 -17.31
N ALA A 25 -49.79 -3.56 -18.37
CA ALA A 25 -48.41 -3.41 -18.79
C ALA A 25 -47.55 -2.61 -17.75
N ARG A 26 -48.11 -1.53 -17.19
CA ARG A 26 -47.49 -0.76 -16.13
C ARG A 26 -47.31 -1.59 -14.84
N GLN A 27 -48.34 -2.36 -14.47
CA GLN A 27 -48.26 -3.26 -13.27
C GLN A 27 -47.27 -4.41 -13.45
N ARG A 28 -47.16 -4.96 -14.65
CA ARG A 28 -46.11 -5.98 -14.95
C ARG A 28 -44.72 -5.40 -14.90
N ARG A 29 -44.49 -4.21 -15.42
CA ARG A 29 -43.20 -3.53 -15.36
C ARG A 29 -42.80 -3.18 -13.91
N SER A 30 -43.74 -2.65 -13.10
CA SER A 30 -43.44 -2.36 -11.70
C SER A 30 -43.13 -3.62 -10.88
N ARG A 31 -43.85 -4.73 -11.13
CA ARG A 31 -43.58 -6.01 -10.44
C ARG A 31 -42.25 -6.62 -10.84
N MET A 32 -41.81 -6.47 -12.10
CA MET A 32 -40.48 -6.92 -12.54
C MET A 32 -39.35 -6.06 -11.93
N ILE A 33 -39.55 -4.74 -11.84
CA ILE A 33 -38.55 -3.85 -11.25
C ILE A 33 -38.44 -4.10 -9.74
N VAL A 34 -39.56 -4.21 -9.03
CA VAL A 34 -39.56 -4.48 -7.57
C VAL A 34 -38.99 -5.87 -7.26
N GLY A 35 -39.35 -6.89 -8.06
CA GLY A 35 -38.81 -8.24 -7.91
C GLY A 35 -37.32 -8.31 -8.24
N GLY A 36 -36.86 -7.61 -9.27
CA GLY A 36 -35.45 -7.54 -9.65
C GLY A 36 -34.57 -6.85 -8.61
N VAL A 37 -35.01 -5.70 -8.09
CA VAL A 37 -34.31 -4.97 -7.03
C VAL A 37 -34.27 -5.77 -5.74
N GLY A 38 -35.40 -6.42 -5.37
CA GLY A 38 -35.44 -7.28 -4.18
C GLY A 38 -34.49 -8.48 -4.27
N ALA A 39 -34.38 -9.11 -5.46
CA ALA A 39 -33.46 -10.23 -5.67
C ALA A 39 -31.99 -9.79 -5.61
N VAL A 40 -31.65 -8.63 -6.14
CA VAL A 40 -30.29 -8.08 -6.09
C VAL A 40 -29.90 -7.71 -4.64
N VAL A 41 -30.81 -7.10 -3.89
CA VAL A 41 -30.56 -6.76 -2.47
C VAL A 41 -30.43 -8.02 -1.61
N LEU A 42 -31.27 -9.02 -1.82
CA LEU A 42 -31.16 -10.31 -1.12
C LEU A 42 -29.88 -11.05 -1.48
N PHE A 43 -29.49 -11.03 -2.74
CA PHE A 43 -28.23 -11.62 -3.18
C PHE A 43 -27.02 -10.88 -2.58
N ALA A 44 -27.04 -9.55 -2.55
CA ALA A 44 -26.00 -8.74 -1.92
C ALA A 44 -25.90 -9.01 -0.40
N LEU A 45 -27.03 -9.17 0.29
CA LEU A 45 -27.06 -9.53 1.72
C LEU A 45 -26.57 -10.97 1.96
N LEU A 46 -26.91 -11.91 1.11
CA LEU A 46 -26.40 -13.28 1.19
C LEU A 46 -24.88 -13.32 0.93
N VAL A 47 -24.40 -12.59 -0.06
CA VAL A 47 -22.97 -12.45 -0.33
C VAL A 47 -22.25 -11.83 0.88
N ALA A 48 -22.83 -10.82 1.53
CA ALA A 48 -22.25 -10.19 2.73
C ALA A 48 -22.24 -11.12 3.97
N VAL A 49 -23.15 -12.09 4.05
CA VAL A 49 -23.24 -13.02 5.21
C VAL A 49 -22.43 -14.31 5.00
N TYR A 50 -22.33 -14.78 3.75
CA TYR A 50 -21.66 -16.06 3.43
C TYR A 50 -20.24 -15.93 2.88
N LEU A 51 -19.84 -14.75 2.42
CA LEU A 51 -18.42 -14.47 2.23
C LEU A 51 -17.89 -13.89 3.56
N PRO A 52 -17.01 -14.60 4.29
CA PRO A 52 -16.33 -14.03 5.44
C PRO A 52 -15.67 -12.77 4.96
N GLY A 53 -15.98 -11.66 5.65
CA GLY A 53 -15.61 -10.29 5.30
C GLY A 53 -14.37 -10.21 4.41
N THR A 54 -14.57 -9.97 3.15
CA THR A 54 -13.66 -9.12 2.43
C THR A 54 -13.92 -7.69 2.94
N THR A 55 -13.57 -7.43 4.19
CA THR A 55 -12.97 -6.15 4.45
C THR A 55 -11.85 -6.11 3.43
N ASN A 56 -11.94 -5.25 2.44
CA ASN A 56 -10.78 -4.72 1.78
C ASN A 56 -9.93 -4.06 2.89
N GLU A 57 -9.25 -4.87 3.71
CA GLU A 57 -7.87 -4.55 3.99
C GLU A 57 -7.26 -4.57 2.60
N ALA A 58 -7.00 -3.37 2.12
CA ALA A 58 -6.13 -3.14 1.00
C ALA A 58 -4.81 -3.83 1.36
N THR A 59 -4.70 -5.09 0.99
CA THR A 59 -3.46 -5.68 0.57
C THR A 59 -3.25 -5.18 -0.86
N ALA A 60 -3.35 -3.87 -1.05
CA ALA A 60 -2.55 -3.22 -2.01
C ALA A 60 -1.15 -3.42 -1.44
N ASP A 61 -0.38 -4.20 -2.12
CA ASP A 61 1.05 -4.08 -2.21
C ASP A 61 1.30 -2.69 -2.83
N ASP A 62 0.92 -1.65 -2.07
CA ASP A 62 1.15 -0.25 -2.37
C ASP A 62 2.54 0.09 -1.85
N THR A 63 3.51 -0.73 -2.33
CA THR A 63 4.92 -0.56 -2.04
C THR A 63 5.41 0.62 -2.88
N THR A 64 5.07 1.82 -2.44
CA THR A 64 5.56 3.07 -3.00
C THR A 64 6.81 3.53 -2.27
N ALA A 65 7.48 4.53 -2.83
CA ALA A 65 8.64 5.14 -2.19
C ALA A 65 8.34 5.70 -0.79
N GLU A 66 7.12 6.16 -0.53
CA GLU A 66 6.70 6.75 0.74
C GLU A 66 5.83 5.81 1.61
N SER A 67 5.52 4.60 1.12
CA SER A 67 4.54 3.74 1.77
C SER A 67 4.90 2.27 1.58
N TRP A 68 5.96 1.82 2.22
CA TRP A 68 6.31 0.40 2.23
C TRP A 68 6.18 -0.19 3.64
N ASP A 69 5.84 -1.46 3.67
CA ASP A 69 5.69 -2.28 4.85
C ASP A 69 6.25 -3.68 4.52
N LEU A 70 7.37 -4.05 5.13
CA LEU A 70 8.13 -5.25 4.83
C LEU A 70 8.21 -6.19 6.04
N PRO A 71 8.36 -7.51 5.84
CA PRO A 71 8.63 -8.42 6.94
C PRO A 71 9.91 -8.04 7.69
N ALA A 72 9.91 -8.15 9.01
CA ALA A 72 11.13 -8.03 9.79
C ALA A 72 12.06 -9.23 9.52
N LEU A 73 13.37 -8.97 9.47
CA LEU A 73 14.38 -10.00 9.24
C LEU A 73 14.67 -10.82 10.50
N ASP A 74 14.51 -10.23 11.68
CA ASP A 74 14.90 -10.77 12.97
C ASP A 74 13.73 -11.31 13.80
N GLY A 75 12.56 -11.54 13.19
CA GLY A 75 11.39 -12.08 13.90
C GLY A 75 10.11 -12.12 13.08
N ASP A 76 8.97 -12.30 13.78
CA ASP A 76 7.64 -12.44 13.19
C ASP A 76 6.94 -11.08 12.94
N GLY A 77 7.68 -9.96 13.05
CA GLY A 77 7.14 -8.62 12.94
C GLY A 77 7.17 -8.06 11.51
N ARG A 78 6.83 -6.79 11.42
CA ARG A 78 6.93 -5.98 10.20
C ARG A 78 7.63 -4.67 10.50
N VAL A 79 8.24 -4.09 9.48
CA VAL A 79 8.91 -2.78 9.52
C VAL A 79 8.24 -1.94 8.45
N ALA A 80 7.47 -0.94 8.86
CA ALA A 80 6.81 -0.01 7.96
C ALA A 80 7.46 1.37 8.04
N ILE A 81 7.71 2.01 6.90
CA ILE A 81 8.31 3.36 6.92
C ILE A 81 7.44 4.38 7.65
N GLY A 82 6.12 4.18 7.63
CA GLY A 82 5.17 5.03 8.34
C GLY A 82 5.34 5.07 9.85
N ASP A 83 5.97 4.06 10.47
CA ASP A 83 6.17 3.97 11.92
C ASP A 83 7.29 4.91 12.42
N PHE A 84 8.09 5.45 11.51
CA PHE A 84 9.24 6.29 11.81
C PHE A 84 8.96 7.80 11.67
N ARG A 85 7.70 8.19 11.41
CA ARG A 85 7.30 9.60 11.35
C ARG A 85 7.58 10.32 12.67
N GLY A 86 7.85 11.62 12.56
CA GLY A 86 8.21 12.48 13.70
C GLY A 86 9.71 12.72 13.83
N LYS A 87 10.53 11.96 13.11
CA LYS A 87 11.98 12.18 12.98
C LYS A 87 12.44 11.83 11.57
N PRO A 88 13.46 12.48 11.02
CA PRO A 88 14.12 12.02 9.81
C PRO A 88 14.55 10.56 9.93
N THR A 89 14.51 9.82 8.83
CA THR A 89 14.82 8.39 8.83
C THR A 89 15.82 8.07 7.72
N VAL A 90 16.93 7.47 8.07
CA VAL A 90 17.91 6.87 7.14
C VAL A 90 17.55 5.41 6.96
N VAL A 91 17.37 5.00 5.69
CA VAL A 91 17.13 3.59 5.32
C VAL A 91 18.28 3.10 4.48
N ALA A 92 19.03 2.13 4.98
CA ALA A 92 20.17 1.55 4.32
C ALA A 92 19.86 0.14 3.77
N PHE A 93 19.81 0.01 2.45
CA PHE A 93 19.65 -1.28 1.79
C PHE A 93 21.00 -1.97 1.64
N TYR A 94 21.05 -3.23 1.96
CA TYR A 94 22.25 -4.05 1.87
C TYR A 94 21.98 -5.45 1.30
N ALA A 95 23.04 -6.11 0.88
CA ALA A 95 22.99 -7.52 0.49
C ALA A 95 24.28 -8.23 0.97
N SER A 96 24.22 -9.53 1.21
CA SER A 96 25.32 -10.33 1.75
C SER A 96 26.56 -10.36 0.85
N TRP A 97 26.41 -10.15 -0.44
CA TRP A 97 27.51 -10.09 -1.42
C TRP A 97 28.09 -8.68 -1.61
N CYS A 98 27.58 -7.68 -0.88
CA CYS A 98 27.90 -6.27 -1.10
C CYS A 98 29.09 -5.84 -0.24
N GLU A 99 30.27 -5.84 -0.82
CA GLU A 99 31.50 -5.40 -0.14
C GLU A 99 31.46 -3.92 0.29
N VAL A 100 30.83 -3.05 -0.50
CA VAL A 100 30.65 -1.62 -0.15
C VAL A 100 29.74 -1.48 1.05
N CYS A 101 28.70 -2.32 1.18
CA CYS A 101 27.80 -2.30 2.35
C CYS A 101 28.57 -2.68 3.63
N GLU A 102 29.47 -3.67 3.54
CA GLU A 102 30.33 -4.07 4.68
C GLU A 102 31.24 -2.91 5.14
N GLN A 103 31.72 -2.09 4.23
CA GLN A 103 32.56 -0.94 4.55
C GLN A 103 31.75 0.24 5.13
N GLU A 104 30.53 0.43 4.68
CA GLU A 104 29.65 1.54 5.04
C GLU A 104 28.98 1.34 6.41
N MET A 105 28.44 0.13 6.68
CA MET A 105 27.59 -0.14 7.83
C MET A 105 28.20 0.22 9.19
N PRO A 106 29.52 -0.02 9.47
CA PRO A 106 30.11 0.40 10.74
C PRO A 106 30.11 1.91 10.94
N GLY A 107 30.28 2.68 9.84
CA GLY A 107 30.24 4.15 9.87
C GLY A 107 28.83 4.68 10.15
N LEU A 108 27.83 4.14 9.50
CA LEU A 108 26.42 4.47 9.74
C LEU A 108 25.97 4.06 11.14
N LEU A 109 26.44 2.91 11.65
CA LEU A 109 26.17 2.49 13.02
C LEU A 109 26.74 3.48 14.02
N ALA A 110 28.00 3.86 13.87
CA ALA A 110 28.64 4.85 14.76
C ALA A 110 27.93 6.20 14.73
N LEU A 111 27.44 6.63 13.56
CA LEU A 111 26.62 7.83 13.40
C LEU A 111 25.29 7.68 14.14
N SER A 112 24.60 6.57 13.96
CA SER A 112 23.29 6.33 14.59
C SER A 112 23.37 6.36 16.11
N GLU A 113 24.47 5.89 16.70
CA GLU A 113 24.67 5.94 18.15
C GLU A 113 24.86 7.37 18.69
N GLN A 114 25.31 8.29 17.83
CA GLN A 114 25.50 9.69 18.20
C GLN A 114 24.22 10.51 18.11
N ILE A 115 23.39 10.24 17.11
CA ILE A 115 22.19 11.05 16.77
C ILE A 115 20.86 10.29 16.89
N ARG A 116 20.83 9.16 17.58
CA ARG A 116 19.62 8.29 17.72
C ARG A 116 18.38 9.00 18.30
N ASP A 117 18.59 10.07 19.06
CA ASP A 117 17.49 10.84 19.64
C ASP A 117 16.86 11.80 18.61
N GLU A 118 17.55 12.07 17.51
CA GLU A 118 17.17 13.02 16.45
C GLU A 118 16.77 12.32 15.15
N VAL A 119 17.39 11.17 14.83
CA VAL A 119 17.24 10.47 13.55
C VAL A 119 17.00 8.97 13.76
N ASN A 120 16.07 8.40 13.01
CA ASN A 120 15.86 6.96 12.95
C ASN A 120 16.79 6.31 11.92
N PHE A 121 17.22 5.08 12.21
CA PHE A 121 17.98 4.25 11.28
C PHE A 121 17.27 2.92 11.10
N VAL A 122 17.12 2.51 9.84
CA VAL A 122 16.48 1.26 9.42
C VAL A 122 17.39 0.58 8.42
N ALA A 123 17.55 -0.73 8.52
CA ALA A 123 18.24 -1.50 7.50
C ALA A 123 17.24 -2.35 6.70
N VAL A 124 17.51 -2.56 5.42
CA VAL A 124 16.71 -3.43 4.55
C VAL A 124 17.63 -4.41 3.85
N ASN A 125 17.47 -5.71 4.13
CA ASN A 125 18.14 -6.76 3.37
C ASN A 125 17.46 -6.89 2.00
N ALA A 126 18.12 -6.41 0.95
CA ALA A 126 17.54 -6.29 -0.37
C ALA A 126 17.55 -7.59 -1.17
N GLN A 127 18.44 -8.49 -0.86
CA GLN A 127 18.56 -9.78 -1.56
C GLN A 127 18.94 -10.85 -0.53
N ASP A 128 17.92 -11.25 0.24
CA ASP A 128 18.14 -12.26 1.27
C ASP A 128 18.44 -13.63 0.64
N ASN A 129 19.63 -14.14 0.96
CA ASN A 129 20.08 -15.48 0.62
C ASN A 129 20.22 -16.37 1.86
N GLY A 130 19.56 -15.98 2.98
CA GLY A 130 19.64 -16.61 4.29
C GLY A 130 20.85 -16.18 5.12
N GLN A 131 21.62 -15.18 4.69
CA GLN A 131 22.79 -14.64 5.40
C GLN A 131 22.55 -13.24 5.97
N GLY A 132 21.45 -12.58 5.60
CA GLY A 132 21.21 -11.19 5.94
C GLY A 132 21.25 -10.88 7.43
N LEU A 133 20.72 -11.77 8.28
CA LEU A 133 20.78 -11.60 9.72
C LEU A 133 22.22 -11.78 10.27
N ALA A 134 22.97 -12.77 9.77
CA ALA A 134 24.35 -12.99 10.17
C ALA A 134 25.26 -11.81 9.79
N ASP A 135 25.02 -11.17 8.66
CA ASP A 135 25.72 -9.95 8.26
C ASP A 135 25.36 -8.77 9.17
N ALA A 136 24.09 -8.61 9.51
CA ALA A 136 23.63 -7.59 10.45
C ALA A 136 24.25 -7.77 11.85
N GLU A 137 24.37 -9.01 12.33
CA GLU A 137 25.08 -9.34 13.57
C GLU A 137 26.57 -9.00 13.47
N LYS A 138 27.22 -9.40 12.38
CA LYS A 138 28.64 -9.11 12.12
C LYS A 138 28.94 -7.60 12.13
N TRP A 139 28.05 -6.80 11.56
CA TRP A 139 28.20 -5.33 11.51
C TRP A 139 27.71 -4.63 12.79
N GLY A 140 27.05 -5.36 13.69
CA GLY A 140 26.58 -4.88 14.99
C GLY A 140 25.30 -4.06 14.92
N ILE A 141 24.56 -4.09 13.82
CA ILE A 141 23.27 -3.40 13.64
C ILE A 141 22.09 -4.25 14.15
N ALA A 142 22.22 -5.57 14.20
CA ALA A 142 21.20 -6.45 14.74
C ALA A 142 20.87 -6.09 16.21
N GLY A 143 19.59 -5.97 16.53
CA GLY A 143 19.09 -5.55 17.83
C GLY A 143 19.27 -4.05 18.17
N LYS A 144 19.87 -3.27 17.26
CA LYS A 144 20.00 -1.81 17.39
C LYS A 144 19.11 -1.06 16.42
N TRP A 145 18.99 -1.56 15.19
CA TRP A 145 18.11 -1.03 14.16
C TRP A 145 17.01 -2.03 13.86
N PRO A 146 15.81 -1.56 13.51
CA PRO A 146 14.84 -2.40 12.80
C PRO A 146 15.43 -2.86 11.47
N ILE A 147 15.28 -4.15 11.17
CA ILE A 147 15.81 -4.73 9.93
C ILE A 147 14.66 -5.40 9.16
N ALA A 148 14.44 -4.99 7.93
CA ALA A 148 13.43 -5.55 7.05
C ALA A 148 14.01 -6.45 5.97
N VAL A 149 13.17 -7.31 5.37
CA VAL A 149 13.49 -8.08 4.17
C VAL A 149 12.75 -7.49 2.99
N ASP A 150 13.47 -7.11 1.94
CA ASP A 150 12.90 -6.70 0.66
C ASP A 150 12.39 -7.92 -0.11
N VAL A 151 11.12 -8.25 0.11
CA VAL A 151 10.47 -9.40 -0.53
C VAL A 151 10.44 -9.21 -2.03
N GLY A 152 11.03 -10.15 -2.77
CA GLY A 152 11.15 -10.06 -4.23
C GLY A 152 12.37 -9.27 -4.71
N GLY A 153 13.22 -8.76 -3.83
CA GLY A 153 14.47 -8.08 -4.22
C GLY A 153 15.38 -8.95 -5.10
N THR A 154 15.40 -10.26 -4.90
CA THR A 154 16.17 -11.21 -5.72
C THR A 154 15.61 -11.43 -7.12
N ASN A 155 14.33 -11.21 -7.36
CA ASN A 155 13.65 -11.41 -8.65
C ASN A 155 13.28 -10.11 -9.37
N GLY A 156 13.66 -8.96 -8.82
CA GLY A 156 13.45 -7.65 -9.42
C GLY A 156 12.08 -7.04 -9.18
N SER A 157 11.25 -7.63 -8.31
CA SER A 157 9.92 -7.11 -7.97
C SER A 157 9.84 -6.46 -6.59
N GLY A 158 10.92 -6.52 -5.80
CA GLY A 158 10.99 -5.93 -4.48
C GLY A 158 11.13 -4.40 -4.50
N LEU A 159 11.17 -3.82 -3.32
CA LEU A 159 11.26 -2.37 -3.13
C LEU A 159 12.51 -1.78 -3.78
N SER A 160 13.69 -2.39 -3.57
CA SER A 160 14.96 -1.92 -4.12
C SER A 160 14.99 -1.91 -5.65
N MET A 161 14.58 -3.02 -6.28
CA MET A 161 14.65 -3.17 -7.73
C MET A 161 13.37 -2.72 -8.44
N GLY A 162 12.21 -3.03 -7.88
CA GLY A 162 10.90 -2.71 -8.47
C GLY A 162 10.56 -1.23 -8.33
N THR A 163 10.60 -0.68 -7.11
CA THR A 163 10.22 0.70 -6.84
C THR A 163 11.36 1.68 -7.14
N PHE A 164 12.57 1.39 -6.69
CA PHE A 164 13.73 2.29 -6.87
C PHE A 164 14.59 2.00 -8.09
N GLY A 165 14.30 0.95 -8.85
CA GLY A 165 15.02 0.61 -10.08
C GLY A 165 16.49 0.23 -9.86
N MET A 166 16.90 -0.07 -8.63
CA MET A 166 18.27 -0.39 -8.29
C MET A 166 18.68 -1.76 -8.81
N ARG A 167 19.88 -1.84 -9.39
CA ARG A 167 20.45 -3.08 -9.91
C ARG A 167 21.72 -3.51 -9.16
N GLY A 168 22.07 -2.81 -8.11
CA GLY A 168 23.23 -3.06 -7.24
C GLY A 168 23.01 -2.47 -5.85
N MET A 169 23.90 -2.83 -4.92
CA MET A 169 23.88 -2.37 -3.54
C MET A 169 25.17 -1.61 -3.21
N PRO A 170 25.15 -0.72 -2.22
CA PRO A 170 24.00 -0.31 -1.40
C PRO A 170 23.08 0.70 -2.10
N LEU A 171 21.91 0.89 -1.51
CA LEU A 171 21.01 2.01 -1.76
C LEU A 171 20.71 2.67 -0.41
N ASN A 172 20.86 3.97 -0.35
CA ASN A 172 20.51 4.74 0.85
C ASN A 172 19.39 5.72 0.54
N LEU A 173 18.39 5.75 1.42
CA LEU A 173 17.26 6.66 1.33
C LEU A 173 17.21 7.51 2.57
N ILE A 174 16.79 8.77 2.43
CA ILE A 174 16.49 9.63 3.57
C ILE A 174 15.07 10.14 3.43
N TYR A 175 14.31 9.94 4.49
CA TYR A 175 12.96 10.46 4.65
C TYR A 175 13.00 11.61 5.66
N ASP A 176 12.18 12.63 5.41
CA ASP A 176 11.96 13.70 6.40
C ASP A 176 11.06 13.23 7.55
N ALA A 177 10.83 14.08 8.54
CA ALA A 177 9.99 13.76 9.70
C ALA A 177 8.51 13.53 9.33
N THR A 178 8.05 13.99 8.17
CA THR A 178 6.69 13.73 7.68
C THR A 178 6.55 12.34 7.05
N GLY A 179 7.66 11.66 6.75
CA GLY A 179 7.74 10.40 6.04
C GLY A 179 7.81 10.57 4.52
N THR A 180 8.11 11.77 4.03
CA THR A 180 8.37 12.04 2.60
C THR A 180 9.79 11.66 2.24
N LEU A 181 9.98 10.92 1.14
CA LEU A 181 11.29 10.61 0.61
C LEU A 181 11.94 11.88 0.02
N VAL A 182 13.02 12.33 0.62
CA VAL A 182 13.72 13.58 0.23
C VAL A 182 15.07 13.35 -0.43
N TYR A 183 15.66 12.17 -0.25
CA TYR A 183 16.95 11.85 -0.85
C TYR A 183 17.07 10.36 -1.18
N THR A 184 17.65 10.08 -2.35
CA THR A 184 17.96 8.72 -2.83
C THR A 184 19.41 8.70 -3.30
N HIS A 185 20.22 7.85 -2.68
CA HIS A 185 21.64 7.71 -2.99
C HIS A 185 21.98 6.27 -3.39
N PRO A 186 22.22 6.01 -4.68
CA PRO A 186 22.78 4.75 -5.13
C PRO A 186 24.27 4.69 -4.82
N GLY A 187 24.72 3.66 -4.13
CA GLY A 187 26.10 3.50 -3.67
C GLY A 187 26.28 3.81 -2.18
N GLY A 188 27.51 3.67 -1.70
CA GLY A 188 27.85 3.89 -0.30
C GLY A 188 27.67 5.35 0.12
N LEU A 189 26.94 5.58 1.18
CA LEU A 189 26.75 6.88 1.79
C LEU A 189 27.83 7.10 2.86
N GLY A 190 28.76 8.01 2.63
CA GLY A 190 29.74 8.37 3.63
C GLY A 190 29.10 9.00 4.88
N THR A 191 29.66 8.72 6.06
CA THR A 191 29.16 9.29 7.32
C THR A 191 29.06 10.81 7.28
N GLN A 192 30.04 11.49 6.66
CA GLN A 192 30.05 12.95 6.54
C GLN A 192 28.97 13.47 5.59
N ASP A 193 28.69 12.72 4.51
CA ASP A 193 27.63 13.08 3.56
C ASP A 193 26.26 12.89 4.21
N ALA A 194 26.08 11.81 4.98
CA ALA A 194 24.86 11.56 5.76
C ALA A 194 24.60 12.69 6.76
N LEU A 195 25.62 13.11 7.52
CA LEU A 195 25.50 14.26 8.44
C LEU A 195 25.09 15.54 7.73
N THR A 196 25.76 15.86 6.62
CA THR A 196 25.46 17.08 5.86
C THR A 196 24.02 17.11 5.33
N LEU A 197 23.52 15.97 4.89
CA LEU A 197 22.14 15.85 4.42
C LEU A 197 21.13 15.98 5.57
N LEU A 198 21.43 15.37 6.72
CA LEU A 198 20.57 15.45 7.89
C LEU A 198 20.52 16.86 8.50
N ASP A 199 21.64 17.55 8.54
CA ASP A 199 21.70 18.96 8.98
C ASP A 199 20.81 19.85 8.09
N GLN A 200 20.82 19.64 6.78
CA GLN A 200 19.95 20.38 5.86
C GLN A 200 18.47 20.13 6.14
N LEU A 201 18.09 18.89 6.51
CA LEU A 201 16.69 18.56 6.80
C LEU A 201 16.20 19.21 8.11
N THR A 202 17.05 19.27 9.13
CA THR A 202 16.69 19.88 10.42
C THR A 202 16.61 21.40 10.35
N GLU A 203 17.37 22.05 9.46
CA GLU A 203 17.28 23.51 9.24
C GLU A 203 15.99 23.94 8.52
N PHE A 204 15.37 23.06 7.72
CA PHE A 204 14.12 23.36 7.02
C PHE A 204 12.87 23.21 7.89
N GLU A 205 12.95 22.55 9.04
CA GLU A 205 11.82 22.33 9.95
C GLU A 205 11.76 23.33 11.13
N ALA A 206 12.72 24.23 11.26
CA ALA A 206 12.79 25.26 12.30
C ALA A 206 12.24 26.60 11.81
#